data_5f1b585ebbaccfd926f48ed89d74d825
#
_entry.id   5f1b585ebbaccfd926f48ed89d74d825
#
_cell.length_a   1.000
_cell.length_b   1.000
_cell.length_c   1.000
_cell.angle_alpha   90.00
_cell.angle_beta   90.00
_cell.angle_gamma   90.00
#
_symmetry.space_group_name_H-M   'P 1'
#
loop_
_entity.id
_entity.type
_entity.pdbx_description
1 polymer ?
#
loop_
_entity_poly.entity_id
_entity_poly.type
_entity_poly.pdbx_seq_one_letter_code
_entity_poly.pdbx_strand_id
1 'polypeptide(L)'
;MRLRLALLALLLMQAPTWAQEPKPEVPVCDRANFRVILDVGHSFQSGGALSARGVSEYEFNLGLATRIERDLLDAGFAKTVVLVTEGKARPSLAARVAKANRMPAQLFLSIHHDSVPNWFLETWQYGGKERGFSDRFKGHSIFVSEDNSQLAASLLFARLLGNALKTNGMEYTPHYTKAFMRNRRRILVDAFSGVYRYDQLIVLRQINKPSVLLEAGSIINRDEELALATPEHRARISAAALDAVEKFCTLRLPKNPALLARRQRKEAMPLEPR
;
A
#
# COMPACT_ATOMS: atom_id res chain seq x y z
N MET A 1 -48.96 -20.66 80.86
CA MET A 1 -47.63 -20.52 80.24
C MET A 1 -47.84 -20.44 78.73
N ARG A 2 -47.77 -19.26 78.14
CA ARG A 2 -48.03 -19.05 76.71
C ARG A 2 -46.70 -18.78 76.02
N LEU A 3 -46.26 -19.72 75.16
CA LEU A 3 -44.98 -19.64 74.35
C LEU A 3 -45.25 -18.78 73.13
N ARG A 4 -44.52 -17.64 72.97
CA ARG A 4 -44.55 -16.79 71.77
C ARG A 4 -43.42 -17.21 70.87
N LEU A 5 -43.75 -17.81 69.71
CA LEU A 5 -42.81 -18.01 68.63
C LEU A 5 -42.58 -16.66 67.94
N ALA A 6 -41.32 -16.21 67.91
CA ALA A 6 -40.87 -15.09 67.07
C ALA A 6 -40.40 -15.64 65.73
N LEU A 7 -41.11 -15.31 64.65
CA LEU A 7 -40.63 -15.56 63.26
C LEU A 7 -39.59 -14.49 62.88
N LEU A 8 -38.36 -14.91 62.64
CA LEU A 8 -37.31 -14.06 62.09
C LEU A 8 -37.40 -14.11 60.52
N ALA A 9 -37.86 -13.01 59.93
CA ALA A 9 -37.91 -12.89 58.46
C ALA A 9 -36.51 -12.49 57.97
N LEU A 10 -35.84 -13.41 57.27
CA LEU A 10 -34.55 -13.13 56.57
C LEU A 10 -34.84 -12.38 55.26
N LEU A 11 -34.60 -11.08 55.22
CA LEU A 11 -34.59 -10.30 53.98
C LEU A 11 -33.28 -10.59 53.22
N LEU A 12 -33.37 -11.40 52.17
CA LEU A 12 -32.28 -11.58 51.16
C LEU A 12 -32.21 -10.30 50.32
N MET A 13 -31.22 -9.43 50.58
CA MET A 13 -30.88 -8.34 49.71
C MET A 13 -30.21 -8.89 48.45
N GLN A 14 -30.94 -8.91 47.34
CA GLN A 14 -30.40 -9.19 46.04
C GLN A 14 -29.53 -7.98 45.59
N ALA A 15 -28.22 -8.16 45.50
CA ALA A 15 -27.32 -7.15 44.96
C ALA A 15 -27.65 -6.95 43.45
N PRO A 16 -27.69 -5.70 42.96
CA PRO A 16 -27.91 -5.46 41.54
C PRO A 16 -26.74 -6.04 40.74
N THR A 17 -27.02 -6.99 39.86
CA THR A 17 -26.07 -7.45 38.85
C THR A 17 -25.86 -6.31 37.84
N TRP A 18 -24.73 -5.64 37.94
CA TRP A 18 -24.30 -4.69 36.93
C TRP A 18 -24.07 -5.48 35.65
N ALA A 19 -24.99 -5.34 34.68
CA ALA A 19 -24.79 -5.84 33.34
C ALA A 19 -23.53 -5.16 32.79
N GLN A 20 -22.44 -5.90 32.56
CA GLN A 20 -21.26 -5.40 31.88
C GLN A 20 -21.70 -4.92 30.50
N GLU A 21 -21.55 -3.61 30.25
CA GLU A 21 -21.75 -3.09 28.91
C GLU A 21 -20.83 -3.87 27.93
N PRO A 22 -21.39 -4.33 26.80
CA PRO A 22 -20.57 -5.05 25.82
C PRO A 22 -19.42 -4.14 25.39
N LYS A 23 -18.18 -4.62 25.57
CA LYS A 23 -16.99 -3.93 25.06
C LYS A 23 -17.22 -3.61 23.58
N PRO A 24 -16.95 -2.37 23.13
CA PRO A 24 -17.09 -2.04 21.72
C PRO A 24 -16.24 -3.01 20.90
N GLU A 25 -16.87 -3.81 20.03
CA GLU A 25 -16.15 -4.66 19.09
C GLU A 25 -15.26 -3.78 18.22
N VAL A 26 -13.95 -4.02 18.28
CA VAL A 26 -13.00 -3.37 17.38
C VAL A 26 -13.34 -3.82 15.96
N PRO A 27 -13.60 -2.89 15.03
CA PRO A 27 -13.89 -3.26 13.66
C PRO A 27 -12.76 -4.12 13.08
N VAL A 28 -13.11 -5.31 12.61
CA VAL A 28 -12.14 -6.23 12.00
C VAL A 28 -12.16 -6.07 10.49
N CYS A 29 -10.98 -6.04 9.88
CA CYS A 29 -10.86 -5.98 8.42
C CYS A 29 -11.52 -7.20 7.75
N ASP A 30 -12.41 -7.00 6.79
CA ASP A 30 -12.94 -8.05 5.92
C ASP A 30 -11.92 -8.34 4.81
N ARG A 31 -10.88 -9.12 5.16
CA ARG A 31 -9.77 -9.45 4.25
C ARG A 31 -10.26 -10.16 2.98
N ALA A 32 -11.23 -11.07 3.12
CA ALA A 32 -11.73 -11.87 1.99
C ALA A 32 -12.43 -11.00 0.93
N ASN A 33 -13.00 -9.86 1.31
CA ASN A 33 -13.67 -8.95 0.40
C ASN A 33 -12.88 -7.68 0.07
N PHE A 34 -11.76 -7.43 0.75
CA PHE A 34 -10.89 -6.29 0.48
C PHE A 34 -9.97 -6.59 -0.71
N ARG A 35 -10.21 -5.92 -1.83
CA ARG A 35 -9.39 -6.09 -3.05
C ARG A 35 -8.28 -5.05 -3.11
N VAL A 36 -7.06 -5.51 -3.32
CA VAL A 36 -5.88 -4.71 -3.64
C VAL A 36 -5.49 -4.95 -5.10
N ILE A 37 -5.28 -3.87 -5.85
CA ILE A 37 -4.62 -3.94 -7.16
C ILE A 37 -3.15 -3.57 -6.94
N LEU A 38 -2.26 -4.52 -7.21
CA LEU A 38 -0.82 -4.31 -7.26
C LEU A 38 -0.43 -4.07 -8.72
N ASP A 39 -0.20 -2.82 -9.07
CA ASP A 39 0.16 -2.44 -10.42
C ASP A 39 1.68 -2.54 -10.62
N VAL A 40 2.10 -3.33 -11.60
CA VAL A 40 3.51 -3.44 -11.97
C VAL A 40 3.89 -2.26 -12.85
N GLY A 41 4.75 -1.38 -12.36
CA GLY A 41 5.29 -0.26 -13.12
C GLY A 41 5.97 -0.71 -14.41
N HIS A 42 5.80 0.08 -15.48
CA HIS A 42 6.35 -0.23 -16.81
C HIS A 42 5.70 -1.45 -17.48
N SER A 43 6.37 -2.03 -18.46
CA SER A 43 5.96 -3.24 -19.19
C SER A 43 7.20 -3.97 -19.70
N PHE A 44 7.04 -5.21 -20.14
CA PHE A 44 8.15 -5.94 -20.77
C PHE A 44 8.73 -5.21 -21.99
N GLN A 45 7.86 -4.58 -22.82
CA GLN A 45 8.29 -3.83 -24.02
C GLN A 45 8.84 -2.43 -23.72
N SER A 46 8.61 -1.92 -22.50
CA SER A 46 9.08 -0.61 -22.04
C SER A 46 9.49 -0.71 -20.57
N GLY A 47 10.66 -1.32 -20.36
CA GLY A 47 11.13 -1.81 -19.07
C GLY A 47 11.47 -0.75 -18.01
N GLY A 48 11.31 0.54 -18.30
CA GLY A 48 11.66 1.62 -17.36
C GLY A 48 13.17 1.92 -17.38
N ALA A 49 13.71 2.31 -16.25
CA ALA A 49 15.12 2.53 -16.07
C ALA A 49 15.91 1.21 -16.13
N LEU A 50 17.20 1.32 -16.38
CA LEU A 50 18.13 0.21 -16.18
C LEU A 50 18.83 0.37 -14.85
N SER A 51 18.99 -0.72 -14.14
CA SER A 51 19.76 -0.77 -12.91
C SER A 51 21.25 -0.55 -13.15
N ALA A 52 22.02 -0.36 -12.11
CA ALA A 52 23.47 -0.23 -12.21
C ALA A 52 24.14 -1.41 -12.92
N ARG A 53 23.52 -2.61 -12.91
CA ARG A 53 24.00 -3.81 -13.61
C ARG A 53 23.23 -4.13 -14.89
N GLY A 54 22.24 -3.28 -15.24
CA GLY A 54 21.53 -3.34 -16.52
C GLY A 54 20.30 -4.25 -16.53
N VAL A 55 19.76 -4.58 -15.37
CA VAL A 55 18.45 -5.22 -15.22
C VAL A 55 17.37 -4.15 -15.35
N SER A 56 16.25 -4.45 -16.00
CA SER A 56 15.16 -3.49 -16.18
C SER A 56 14.41 -3.23 -14.86
N GLU A 57 13.91 -2.02 -14.66
CA GLU A 57 13.05 -1.66 -13.55
C GLU A 57 11.80 -2.56 -13.50
N TYR A 58 11.24 -2.90 -14.68
CA TYR A 58 10.10 -3.80 -14.78
C TYR A 58 10.34 -5.16 -14.09
N GLU A 59 11.53 -5.72 -14.19
CA GLU A 59 11.85 -7.00 -13.56
C GLU A 59 11.88 -6.89 -12.03
N PHE A 60 12.41 -5.80 -11.49
CA PHE A 60 12.35 -5.50 -10.06
C PHE A 60 10.90 -5.31 -9.59
N ASN A 61 10.12 -4.52 -10.35
CA ASN A 61 8.72 -4.23 -10.05
C ASN A 61 7.86 -5.50 -10.03
N LEU A 62 8.01 -6.35 -11.04
CA LEU A 62 7.30 -7.62 -11.14
C LEU A 62 7.66 -8.57 -9.99
N GLY A 63 8.96 -8.70 -9.70
CA GLY A 63 9.42 -9.57 -8.62
C GLY A 63 8.91 -9.14 -7.24
N LEU A 64 8.85 -7.82 -6.96
CA LEU A 64 8.31 -7.31 -5.71
C LEU A 64 6.78 -7.42 -5.67
N ALA A 65 6.07 -7.06 -6.74
CA ALA A 65 4.61 -7.16 -6.80
C ALA A 65 4.11 -8.60 -6.59
N THR A 66 4.76 -9.57 -7.23
CA THR A 66 4.46 -11.01 -7.05
C THR A 66 4.71 -11.47 -5.61
N ARG A 67 5.74 -10.95 -4.95
CA ARG A 67 6.01 -11.25 -3.55
C ARG A 67 4.89 -10.68 -2.66
N ILE A 68 4.51 -9.43 -2.83
CA ILE A 68 3.44 -8.77 -2.06
C ILE A 68 2.10 -9.48 -2.30
N GLU A 69 1.79 -9.86 -3.56
CA GLU A 69 0.57 -10.61 -3.87
C GLU A 69 0.48 -11.89 -3.06
N ARG A 70 1.54 -12.71 -3.10
CA ARG A 70 1.59 -13.98 -2.37
C ARG A 70 1.34 -13.77 -0.88
N ASP A 71 2.08 -12.85 -0.25
CA ASP A 71 1.99 -12.62 1.18
C ASP A 71 0.60 -12.06 1.58
N LEU A 72 -0.05 -11.25 0.72
CA LEU A 72 -1.43 -10.78 0.92
C LEU A 72 -2.46 -11.91 0.77
N LEU A 73 -2.31 -12.78 -0.23
CA LEU A 73 -3.18 -13.94 -0.42
C LEU A 73 -3.06 -14.91 0.76
N ASP A 74 -1.85 -15.19 1.23
CA ASP A 74 -1.57 -16.04 2.40
C ASP A 74 -2.18 -15.46 3.69
N ALA A 75 -2.24 -14.12 3.80
CA ALA A 75 -2.91 -13.42 4.90
C ALA A 75 -4.44 -13.33 4.77
N GLY A 76 -5.02 -13.91 3.74
CA GLY A 76 -6.47 -13.97 3.53
C GLY A 76 -7.07 -12.82 2.68
N PHE A 77 -6.26 -11.94 2.08
CA PHE A 77 -6.73 -10.94 1.10
C PHE A 77 -6.97 -11.59 -0.26
N ALA A 78 -7.94 -12.50 -0.31
CA ALA A 78 -8.19 -13.42 -1.42
C ALA A 78 -8.50 -12.73 -2.77
N LYS A 79 -8.85 -11.44 -2.76
CA LYS A 79 -9.17 -10.66 -3.96
C LYS A 79 -8.01 -9.75 -4.41
N THR A 80 -6.80 -9.98 -3.90
CA THR A 80 -5.59 -9.29 -4.39
C THR A 80 -5.27 -9.73 -5.81
N VAL A 81 -4.87 -8.78 -6.66
CA VAL A 81 -4.52 -9.06 -8.06
C VAL A 81 -3.29 -8.25 -8.47
N VAL A 82 -2.39 -8.88 -9.22
CA VAL A 82 -1.30 -8.19 -9.91
C VAL A 82 -1.79 -7.72 -11.28
N LEU A 83 -1.62 -6.44 -11.55
CA LEU A 83 -1.96 -5.80 -12.81
C LEU A 83 -0.68 -5.61 -13.64
N VAL A 84 -0.47 -6.47 -14.60
CA VAL A 84 0.55 -6.31 -15.64
C VAL A 84 -0.07 -5.68 -16.88
N THR A 85 0.67 -4.76 -17.49
CA THR A 85 0.25 -4.07 -18.71
C THR A 85 1.31 -4.25 -19.80
N GLU A 86 0.89 -4.51 -21.00
CA GLU A 86 1.74 -4.67 -22.16
C GLU A 86 1.82 -3.40 -23.00
N GLY A 87 2.81 -3.35 -23.90
CA GLY A 87 2.94 -2.31 -24.91
C GLY A 87 3.89 -1.16 -24.52
N LYS A 88 3.98 -0.18 -25.41
CA LYS A 88 4.86 1.00 -25.24
C LYS A 88 4.34 1.92 -24.15
N ALA A 89 5.23 2.71 -23.54
CA ALA A 89 5.01 3.48 -22.32
C ALA A 89 3.69 4.27 -22.28
N ARG A 90 3.44 5.20 -23.21
CA ARG A 90 2.25 6.06 -23.17
C ARG A 90 0.92 5.33 -23.43
N PRO A 91 0.77 4.50 -24.48
CA PRO A 91 -0.45 3.72 -24.67
C PRO A 91 -0.74 2.78 -23.50
N SER A 92 0.29 2.16 -22.91
CA SER A 92 0.11 1.26 -21.77
C SER A 92 -0.41 1.97 -20.52
N LEU A 93 -0.03 3.24 -20.29
CA LEU A 93 -0.55 4.01 -19.15
C LEU A 93 -2.07 4.24 -19.23
N ALA A 94 -2.60 4.61 -20.41
CA ALA A 94 -4.04 4.78 -20.59
C ALA A 94 -4.82 3.45 -20.43
N ALA A 95 -4.28 2.37 -20.99
CA ALA A 95 -4.84 1.03 -20.85
C ALA A 95 -4.84 0.54 -19.39
N ARG A 96 -3.76 0.81 -18.66
CA ARG A 96 -3.60 0.53 -17.23
C ARG A 96 -4.66 1.22 -16.38
N VAL A 97 -4.82 2.54 -16.56
CA VAL A 97 -5.86 3.34 -15.88
C VAL A 97 -7.26 2.80 -16.19
N ALA A 98 -7.55 2.57 -17.46
CA ALA A 98 -8.86 2.05 -17.87
C ALA A 98 -9.14 0.66 -17.27
N LYS A 99 -8.16 -0.25 -17.27
CA LYS A 99 -8.29 -1.59 -16.68
C LYS A 99 -8.48 -1.52 -15.17
N ALA A 100 -7.64 -0.75 -14.46
CA ALA A 100 -7.75 -0.59 -13.03
C ALA A 100 -9.08 0.05 -12.61
N ASN A 101 -9.57 1.05 -13.36
CA ASN A 101 -10.82 1.73 -13.03
C ASN A 101 -12.07 0.85 -13.20
N ARG A 102 -12.03 -0.14 -14.09
CA ARG A 102 -13.13 -1.12 -14.25
C ARG A 102 -13.15 -2.18 -13.13
N MET A 103 -12.04 -2.39 -12.43
CA MET A 103 -11.96 -3.39 -11.37
C MET A 103 -12.52 -2.82 -10.05
N PRO A 104 -13.46 -3.49 -9.38
CA PRO A 104 -13.94 -3.07 -8.06
C PRO A 104 -12.85 -3.35 -7.00
N ALA A 105 -12.09 -2.33 -6.60
CA ALA A 105 -11.03 -2.45 -5.61
C ALA A 105 -11.06 -1.29 -4.61
N GLN A 106 -10.52 -1.53 -3.41
CA GLN A 106 -10.44 -0.58 -2.32
C GLN A 106 -9.10 0.15 -2.29
N LEU A 107 -8.08 -0.38 -2.98
CA LEU A 107 -6.73 0.18 -3.02
C LEU A 107 -6.05 -0.13 -4.36
N PHE A 108 -5.32 0.85 -4.87
CA PHE A 108 -4.39 0.71 -5.98
C PHE A 108 -2.99 1.08 -5.51
N LEU A 109 -2.05 0.15 -5.58
CA LEU A 109 -0.64 0.34 -5.23
C LEU A 109 0.22 0.05 -6.47
N SER A 110 0.83 1.11 -7.03
CA SER A 110 1.78 0.99 -8.14
C SER A 110 3.19 0.75 -7.59
N ILE A 111 3.83 -0.29 -8.08
CA ILE A 111 5.15 -0.75 -7.63
C ILE A 111 6.19 -0.32 -8.67
N HIS A 112 7.15 0.45 -8.23
CA HIS A 112 8.27 0.99 -8.99
C HIS A 112 9.60 0.86 -8.23
N HIS A 113 10.70 1.08 -8.94
CA HIS A 113 12.03 1.24 -8.38
C HIS A 113 12.71 2.45 -9.03
N ASP A 114 13.25 3.33 -8.20
CA ASP A 114 13.67 4.66 -8.59
C ASP A 114 14.99 4.67 -9.39
N SER A 115 15.10 5.71 -10.19
CA SER A 115 16.32 6.12 -10.88
C SER A 115 16.40 7.65 -10.93
N VAL A 116 17.58 8.17 -11.23
CA VAL A 116 17.81 9.60 -11.35
C VAL A 116 18.06 10.01 -12.80
N PRO A 117 17.93 11.30 -13.15
CA PRO A 117 18.32 11.83 -14.44
C PRO A 117 19.77 11.47 -14.80
N ASN A 118 20.03 11.23 -16.09
CA ASN A 118 21.33 10.80 -16.60
C ASN A 118 22.50 11.71 -16.18
N TRP A 119 22.28 13.02 -15.96
CA TRP A 119 23.34 13.94 -15.51
C TRP A 119 23.81 13.73 -14.07
N PHE A 120 23.16 12.82 -13.32
CA PHE A 120 23.61 12.37 -12.00
C PHE A 120 24.26 10.99 -12.03
N LEU A 121 24.29 10.34 -13.20
CA LEU A 121 24.92 9.05 -13.37
C LEU A 121 26.41 9.20 -13.65
N GLU A 122 27.18 8.39 -12.99
CA GLU A 122 28.54 8.03 -13.32
C GLU A 122 28.52 6.76 -14.17
N THR A 123 29.63 6.42 -14.81
CA THR A 123 29.77 5.22 -15.64
C THR A 123 30.78 4.24 -15.04
N TRP A 124 30.54 2.96 -15.24
CA TRP A 124 31.45 1.88 -14.85
C TRP A 124 31.35 0.72 -15.82
N GLN A 125 32.34 -0.15 -15.80
CA GLN A 125 32.33 -1.37 -16.62
C GLN A 125 31.73 -2.52 -15.82
N TYR A 126 30.63 -3.12 -16.33
CA TYR A 126 30.04 -4.29 -15.75
C TYR A 126 29.55 -5.28 -16.82
N GLY A 127 30.02 -6.54 -16.73
CA GLY A 127 29.70 -7.58 -17.72
C GLY A 127 30.14 -7.25 -19.14
N GLY A 128 31.26 -6.56 -19.31
CA GLY A 128 31.78 -6.15 -20.61
C GLY A 128 31.02 -5.01 -21.27
N LYS A 129 30.17 -4.29 -20.53
CA LYS A 129 29.39 -3.15 -21.01
C LYS A 129 29.55 -1.96 -20.09
N GLU A 130 29.58 -0.75 -20.70
CA GLU A 130 29.44 0.47 -19.91
C GLU A 130 28.05 0.62 -19.37
N ARG A 131 27.92 0.92 -18.07
CA ARG A 131 26.65 1.06 -17.32
C ARG A 131 26.66 2.37 -16.54
N GLY A 132 25.45 2.96 -16.38
CA GLY A 132 25.25 4.11 -15.53
C GLY A 132 24.94 3.69 -14.09
N PHE A 133 25.51 4.40 -13.12
CA PHE A 133 25.20 4.20 -11.69
C PHE A 133 25.26 5.52 -10.92
N SER A 134 24.70 5.53 -9.72
CA SER A 134 24.92 6.61 -8.77
C SER A 134 24.74 6.12 -7.34
N ASP A 135 25.83 5.97 -6.60
CA ASP A 135 25.79 5.52 -5.20
C ASP A 135 25.33 6.63 -4.24
N ARG A 136 25.09 7.82 -4.78
CA ARG A 136 24.61 8.98 -4.02
C ARG A 136 23.15 8.87 -3.61
N PHE A 137 22.31 8.19 -4.42
CA PHE A 137 20.88 8.14 -4.26
C PHE A 137 20.45 6.74 -3.83
N LYS A 138 19.73 6.67 -2.71
CA LYS A 138 19.21 5.43 -2.15
C LYS A 138 17.97 5.71 -1.30
N GLY A 139 17.22 4.67 -0.98
CA GLY A 139 16.03 4.72 -0.15
C GLY A 139 14.74 4.80 -0.98
N HIS A 140 13.63 4.49 -0.32
CA HIS A 140 12.31 4.50 -0.93
C HIS A 140 11.72 5.91 -1.05
N SER A 141 10.70 6.08 -1.88
CA SER A 141 9.81 7.23 -1.86
C SER A 141 8.37 6.80 -2.16
N ILE A 142 7.41 7.50 -1.58
CA ILE A 142 5.99 7.22 -1.76
C ILE A 142 5.33 8.44 -2.38
N PHE A 143 4.59 8.25 -3.46
CA PHE A 143 3.94 9.34 -4.16
C PHE A 143 2.42 9.25 -4.08
N VAL A 144 1.79 10.42 -3.90
CA VAL A 144 0.34 10.65 -4.01
C VAL A 144 0.08 11.83 -4.93
N SER A 145 -1.14 11.97 -5.44
CA SER A 145 -1.56 13.13 -6.24
C SER A 145 -2.72 13.85 -5.56
N GLU A 146 -2.65 15.18 -5.46
CA GLU A 146 -3.76 16.01 -5.01
C GLU A 146 -4.94 15.98 -5.99
N ASP A 147 -4.70 15.68 -7.26
CA ASP A 147 -5.74 15.51 -8.26
C ASP A 147 -6.49 14.16 -8.16
N ASN A 148 -6.11 13.27 -7.23
CA ASN A 148 -6.83 12.02 -7.02
C ASN A 148 -8.15 12.26 -6.27
N SER A 149 -9.25 11.76 -6.80
CA SER A 149 -10.59 11.87 -6.19
C SER A 149 -10.70 11.24 -4.79
N GLN A 150 -9.74 10.41 -4.40
CA GLN A 150 -9.66 9.73 -3.11
C GLN A 150 -8.41 10.14 -2.32
N LEU A 151 -7.96 11.41 -2.45
CA LEU A 151 -6.72 11.92 -1.87
C LEU A 151 -6.58 11.59 -0.37
N ALA A 152 -7.62 11.86 0.44
CA ALA A 152 -7.56 11.63 1.88
C ALA A 152 -7.25 10.16 2.22
N ALA A 153 -7.83 9.22 1.47
CA ALA A 153 -7.56 7.80 1.65
C ALA A 153 -6.20 7.39 1.07
N SER A 154 -5.77 8.01 -0.03
CA SER A 154 -4.42 7.81 -0.59
C SER A 154 -3.35 8.25 0.41
N LEU A 155 -3.50 9.42 1.04
CA LEU A 155 -2.60 9.93 2.08
C LEU A 155 -2.59 9.03 3.32
N LEU A 156 -3.74 8.54 3.75
CA LEU A 156 -3.82 7.60 4.87
C LEU A 156 -2.99 6.35 4.59
N PHE A 157 -3.21 5.71 3.43
CA PHE A 157 -2.47 4.50 3.07
C PHE A 157 -0.97 4.78 2.88
N ALA A 158 -0.61 5.87 2.20
CA ALA A 158 0.78 6.26 1.99
C ALA A 158 1.55 6.43 3.31
N ARG A 159 0.93 7.07 4.32
CA ARG A 159 1.51 7.23 5.65
C ARG A 159 1.66 5.89 6.38
N LEU A 160 0.64 5.04 6.31
CA LEU A 160 0.72 3.69 6.91
C LEU A 160 1.86 2.88 6.28
N LEU A 161 2.00 2.92 4.95
CA LEU A 161 3.07 2.23 4.23
C LEU A 161 4.45 2.78 4.60
N GLY A 162 4.63 4.09 4.59
CA GLY A 162 5.92 4.70 4.95
C GLY A 162 6.33 4.43 6.40
N ASN A 163 5.37 4.46 7.33
CA ASN A 163 5.62 4.10 8.72
C ASN A 163 6.02 2.62 8.86
N ALA A 164 5.35 1.72 8.14
CA ALA A 164 5.67 0.30 8.15
C ALA A 164 7.05 0.03 7.52
N LEU A 165 7.40 0.69 6.40
CA LEU A 165 8.72 0.61 5.80
C LEU A 165 9.81 1.05 6.79
N LYS A 166 9.61 2.19 7.47
CA LYS A 166 10.54 2.69 8.49
C LYS A 166 10.70 1.71 9.65
N THR A 167 9.62 1.14 10.14
CA THR A 167 9.64 0.14 11.21
C THR A 167 10.42 -1.12 10.81
N ASN A 168 10.41 -1.47 9.51
CA ASN A 168 11.19 -2.56 8.93
C ASN A 168 12.63 -2.15 8.54
N GLY A 169 13.12 -1.01 9.03
CA GLY A 169 14.50 -0.56 8.86
C GLY A 169 14.82 0.03 7.49
N MET A 170 13.80 0.48 6.74
CA MET A 170 13.98 1.15 5.45
C MET A 170 13.79 2.64 5.58
N GLU A 171 14.73 3.41 5.05
CA GLU A 171 14.68 4.87 5.05
C GLU A 171 14.15 5.40 3.71
N TYR A 172 13.47 6.55 3.76
CA TYR A 172 13.07 7.22 2.54
C TYR A 172 14.20 8.11 2.00
N THR A 173 14.20 8.33 0.69
CA THR A 173 15.18 9.20 0.05
C THR A 173 14.77 10.69 0.14
N PRO A 174 15.63 11.59 0.67
CA PRO A 174 15.28 13.01 0.79
C PRO A 174 15.57 13.83 -0.47
N HIS A 175 16.13 13.23 -1.53
CA HIS A 175 16.68 13.98 -2.64
C HIS A 175 15.63 14.78 -3.43
N TYR A 176 14.39 14.33 -3.49
CA TYR A 176 13.32 15.01 -4.21
C TYR A 176 12.99 16.42 -3.70
N THR A 177 13.38 16.77 -2.46
CA THR A 177 13.22 18.15 -1.95
C THR A 177 14.36 19.07 -2.33
N LYS A 178 15.47 18.54 -2.82
CA LYS A 178 16.72 19.31 -3.01
C LYS A 178 16.69 20.18 -4.27
N ALA A 179 17.32 21.35 -4.20
CA ALA A 179 17.34 22.32 -5.30
C ALA A 179 17.96 21.76 -6.59
N PHE A 180 18.95 20.87 -6.48
CA PHE A 180 19.59 20.24 -7.63
C PHE A 180 18.66 19.36 -8.49
N MET A 181 17.50 18.92 -7.93
CA MET A 181 16.49 18.18 -8.70
C MET A 181 15.72 19.07 -9.70
N ARG A 182 15.86 20.40 -9.65
CA ARG A 182 15.26 21.34 -10.59
C ARG A 182 13.75 21.09 -10.77
N ASN A 183 13.28 20.89 -12.00
CA ASN A 183 11.88 20.61 -12.34
C ASN A 183 11.38 19.22 -11.85
N ARG A 184 12.28 18.36 -11.35
CA ARG A 184 11.92 17.09 -10.70
C ARG A 184 11.75 17.22 -9.17
N ARG A 185 11.89 18.42 -8.62
CA ARG A 185 11.56 18.63 -7.19
C ARG A 185 10.12 18.26 -6.91
N ARG A 186 9.92 17.66 -5.73
CA ARG A 186 8.60 17.27 -5.22
C ARG A 186 8.37 17.88 -3.86
N ILE A 187 7.10 18.11 -3.55
CA ILE A 187 6.68 18.58 -2.24
C ILE A 187 6.65 17.36 -1.30
N LEU A 188 7.40 17.43 -0.21
CA LEU A 188 7.35 16.45 0.86
C LEU A 188 6.11 16.73 1.70
N VAL A 189 5.09 15.89 1.60
CA VAL A 189 3.81 16.04 2.29
C VAL A 189 3.90 15.52 3.72
N ASP A 190 4.70 14.47 3.93
CA ASP A 190 4.91 13.87 5.24
C ASP A 190 6.36 13.41 5.37
N ALA A 191 7.11 14.16 6.21
CA ALA A 191 8.54 13.91 6.42
C ALA A 191 8.82 12.69 7.32
N PHE A 192 7.84 12.21 8.08
CA PHE A 192 8.02 11.03 8.92
C PHE A 192 7.95 9.74 8.11
N SER A 193 7.05 9.70 7.15
CA SER A 193 6.76 8.51 6.32
C SER A 193 7.32 8.58 4.90
N GLY A 194 7.98 9.69 4.51
CA GLY A 194 8.57 9.84 3.17
C GLY A 194 7.55 9.95 2.04
N VAL A 195 6.41 10.60 2.31
CA VAL A 195 5.34 10.79 1.33
C VAL A 195 5.52 12.10 0.58
N TYR A 196 5.52 12.04 -0.74
CA TYR A 196 5.67 13.14 -1.66
C TYR A 196 4.41 13.35 -2.51
N ARG A 197 4.16 14.61 -2.89
CA ARG A 197 3.16 14.97 -3.90
C ARG A 197 3.75 14.89 -5.30
N TYR A 198 3.02 14.22 -6.24
CA TYR A 198 3.38 14.19 -7.66
C TYR A 198 2.12 14.11 -8.54
N ASP A 199 1.54 15.26 -8.90
CA ASP A 199 0.27 15.35 -9.62
C ASP A 199 0.35 14.98 -11.10
N GLN A 200 1.55 14.97 -11.69
CA GLN A 200 1.73 14.65 -13.10
C GLN A 200 1.66 13.14 -13.40
N LEU A 201 1.68 12.27 -12.38
CA LEU A 201 1.58 10.83 -12.57
C LEU A 201 0.14 10.42 -12.90
N ILE A 202 -0.08 10.01 -14.14
CA ILE A 202 -1.40 9.64 -14.68
C ILE A 202 -2.06 8.55 -13.82
N VAL A 203 -1.30 7.53 -13.43
CA VAL A 203 -1.80 6.42 -12.60
C VAL A 203 -2.23 6.86 -11.20
N LEU A 204 -1.73 7.97 -10.68
CA LEU A 204 -2.17 8.49 -9.38
C LEU A 204 -3.41 9.35 -9.52
N ARG A 205 -3.41 10.30 -10.48
CA ARG A 205 -4.50 11.28 -10.61
C ARG A 205 -5.76 10.75 -11.27
N GLN A 206 -5.67 9.75 -12.19
CA GLN A 206 -6.81 9.27 -12.97
C GLN A 206 -7.39 7.94 -12.47
N ILE A 207 -6.77 7.29 -11.50
CA ILE A 207 -7.35 6.14 -10.82
C ILE A 207 -8.45 6.63 -9.86
N ASN A 208 -9.67 6.07 -9.99
CA ASN A 208 -10.86 6.47 -9.23
C ASN A 208 -10.97 5.82 -7.83
N LYS A 209 -9.86 5.40 -7.28
CA LYS A 209 -9.72 4.76 -5.95
C LYS A 209 -8.53 5.33 -5.22
N PRO A 210 -8.37 5.05 -3.90
CA PRO A 210 -7.12 5.36 -3.19
C PRO A 210 -5.93 4.82 -3.97
N SER A 211 -5.01 5.72 -4.33
CA SER A 211 -3.94 5.43 -5.28
C SER A 211 -2.60 5.94 -4.75
N VAL A 212 -1.64 5.03 -4.64
CA VAL A 212 -0.28 5.31 -4.14
C VAL A 212 0.73 4.65 -5.07
N LEU A 213 1.84 5.33 -5.32
CA LEU A 213 3.00 4.75 -6.00
C LEU A 213 4.15 4.63 -5.00
N LEU A 214 4.72 3.45 -4.94
CA LEU A 214 5.93 3.14 -4.17
C LEU A 214 7.13 3.01 -5.12
N GLU A 215 8.11 3.88 -4.96
CA GLU A 215 9.48 3.63 -5.41
C GLU A 215 10.19 2.87 -4.29
N ALA A 216 10.41 1.58 -4.46
CA ALA A 216 10.82 0.69 -3.38
C ALA A 216 12.30 0.85 -2.97
N GLY A 217 13.08 1.53 -3.78
CA GLY A 217 14.50 1.84 -3.61
C GLY A 217 15.11 2.23 -4.94
N SER A 218 16.39 2.56 -4.96
CA SER A 218 17.10 3.07 -6.13
C SER A 218 17.92 1.97 -6.81
N ILE A 219 17.49 1.53 -8.01
CA ILE A 219 18.19 0.48 -8.77
C ILE A 219 19.48 0.94 -9.45
N ILE A 220 19.74 2.25 -9.48
CA ILE A 220 21.00 2.79 -9.99
C ILE A 220 22.08 2.87 -8.90
N ASN A 221 21.74 2.64 -7.64
CA ASN A 221 22.69 2.51 -6.56
C ASN A 221 23.23 1.07 -6.54
N ARG A 222 24.56 0.90 -6.62
CA ARG A 222 25.18 -0.43 -6.81
C ARG A 222 24.97 -1.40 -5.64
N ASP A 223 24.86 -0.88 -4.41
CA ASP A 223 24.64 -1.69 -3.21
C ASP A 223 23.14 -1.95 -3.00
N GLU A 224 22.32 -0.90 -3.16
CA GLU A 224 20.86 -1.03 -2.96
C GLU A 224 20.22 -1.93 -4.02
N GLU A 225 20.66 -1.86 -5.29
CA GLU A 225 20.25 -2.77 -6.35
C GLU A 225 20.41 -4.24 -5.95
N LEU A 226 21.57 -4.59 -5.38
CA LEU A 226 21.82 -5.96 -4.92
C LEU A 226 20.89 -6.35 -3.78
N ALA A 227 20.66 -5.45 -2.81
CA ALA A 227 19.73 -5.69 -1.72
C ALA A 227 18.29 -5.90 -2.25
N LEU A 228 17.81 -5.01 -3.14
CA LEU A 228 16.47 -5.09 -3.75
C LEU A 228 16.26 -6.39 -4.56
N ALA A 229 17.32 -6.97 -5.08
CA ALA A 229 17.26 -8.24 -5.80
C ALA A 229 17.08 -9.45 -4.86
N THR A 230 17.38 -9.33 -3.54
CA THR A 230 17.32 -10.45 -2.61
C THR A 230 15.90 -10.81 -2.19
N PRO A 231 15.60 -12.09 -1.95
CA PRO A 231 14.31 -12.52 -1.39
C PRO A 231 14.03 -11.90 -0.01
N GLU A 232 15.06 -11.73 0.82
CA GLU A 232 14.98 -11.22 2.19
C GLU A 232 14.58 -9.75 2.21
N HIS A 233 15.15 -8.93 1.33
CA HIS A 233 14.79 -7.52 1.25
C HIS A 233 13.38 -7.33 0.70
N ARG A 234 13.01 -8.08 -0.34
CA ARG A 234 11.64 -8.11 -0.87
C ARG A 234 10.64 -8.56 0.20
N ALA A 235 11.01 -9.52 1.05
CA ALA A 235 10.17 -9.97 2.17
C ALA A 235 9.91 -8.85 3.18
N ARG A 236 10.92 -8.04 3.51
CA ARG A 236 10.74 -6.89 4.42
C ARG A 236 9.82 -5.81 3.85
N ILE A 237 9.96 -5.49 2.55
CA ILE A 237 9.06 -4.55 1.88
C ILE A 237 7.64 -5.12 1.84
N SER A 238 7.49 -6.40 1.53
CA SER A 238 6.20 -7.08 1.49
C SER A 238 5.51 -7.11 2.85
N ALA A 239 6.24 -7.39 3.92
CA ALA A 239 5.71 -7.34 5.29
C ALA A 239 5.22 -5.93 5.66
N ALA A 240 5.94 -4.89 5.25
CA ALA A 240 5.51 -3.51 5.44
C ALA A 240 4.23 -3.18 4.64
N ALA A 241 4.13 -3.67 3.40
CA ALA A 241 2.94 -3.50 2.56
C ALA A 241 1.73 -4.23 3.17
N LEU A 242 1.90 -5.46 3.65
CA LEU A 242 0.86 -6.23 4.33
C LEU A 242 0.35 -5.51 5.59
N ASP A 243 1.25 -5.08 6.48
CA ASP A 243 0.88 -4.32 7.69
C ASP A 243 0.09 -3.04 7.35
N ALA A 244 0.53 -2.31 6.32
CA ALA A 244 -0.17 -1.11 5.86
C ALA A 244 -1.56 -1.42 5.29
N VAL A 245 -1.71 -2.49 4.51
CA VAL A 245 -3.00 -2.93 3.95
C VAL A 245 -3.97 -3.35 5.06
N GLU A 246 -3.51 -4.11 6.05
CA GLU A 246 -4.33 -4.53 7.19
C GLU A 246 -4.86 -3.35 7.99
N LYS A 247 -3.97 -2.41 8.35
CA LYS A 247 -4.35 -1.19 9.06
C LYS A 247 -5.30 -0.32 8.25
N PHE A 248 -5.03 -0.17 6.96
CA PHE A 248 -5.87 0.61 6.05
C PHE A 248 -7.27 0.01 5.90
N CYS A 249 -7.36 -1.31 5.73
CA CYS A 249 -8.62 -2.04 5.67
C CYS A 249 -9.44 -1.82 6.94
N THR A 250 -8.83 -1.98 8.12
CA THR A 250 -9.47 -1.78 9.42
C THR A 250 -9.97 -0.34 9.62
N LEU A 251 -9.15 0.65 9.26
CA LEU A 251 -9.48 2.07 9.44
C LEU A 251 -10.57 2.58 8.46
N ARG A 252 -10.79 1.89 7.35
CA ARG A 252 -11.82 2.24 6.37
C ARG A 252 -13.17 1.57 6.60
N LEU A 253 -13.30 0.73 7.60
CA LEU A 253 -14.59 0.18 7.98
C LEU A 253 -15.54 1.29 8.44
N PRO A 254 -16.84 1.23 8.11
CA PRO A 254 -17.83 2.15 8.65
C PRO A 254 -17.80 2.06 10.18
N LYS A 255 -17.65 3.19 10.84
CA LYS A 255 -17.66 3.27 12.32
C LYS A 255 -19.00 2.87 12.96
N ASN A 256 -20.04 2.59 12.14
CA ASN A 256 -21.38 2.24 12.60
C ASN A 256 -21.70 0.78 12.25
N PRO A 257 -21.84 -0.12 13.23
CA PRO A 257 -22.20 -1.54 13.03
C PRO A 257 -23.51 -1.75 12.26
N ALA A 258 -24.50 -0.85 12.41
CA ALA A 258 -25.77 -0.92 11.68
C ALA A 258 -25.62 -0.71 10.17
N LEU A 259 -24.60 0.06 9.72
CA LEU A 259 -24.29 0.23 8.31
C LEU A 259 -23.58 -1.01 7.75
N LEU A 260 -22.77 -1.70 8.54
CA LEU A 260 -22.15 -2.98 8.17
C LEU A 260 -23.21 -4.07 7.94
N ALA A 261 -24.15 -4.22 8.85
CA ALA A 261 -25.25 -5.19 8.75
C ALA A 261 -26.16 -4.91 7.54
N ARG A 262 -26.42 -3.63 7.21
CA ARG A 262 -27.19 -3.25 6.00
C ARG A 262 -26.44 -3.60 4.71
N ARG A 263 -25.13 -3.42 4.66
CA ARG A 263 -24.30 -3.72 3.48
C ARG A 263 -24.25 -5.22 3.23
N GLN A 264 -24.05 -6.02 4.26
CA GLN A 264 -24.06 -7.49 4.19
C GLN A 264 -25.41 -8.03 3.74
N ARG A 265 -26.54 -7.48 4.23
CA ARG A 265 -27.89 -7.86 3.78
C ARG A 265 -28.15 -7.49 2.32
N LYS A 266 -27.61 -6.38 1.82
CA LYS A 266 -27.79 -5.95 0.43
C LYS A 266 -26.97 -6.80 -0.55
N GLU A 267 -25.82 -7.31 -0.12
CA GLU A 267 -24.97 -8.22 -0.90
C GLU A 267 -25.47 -9.67 -0.87
N ALA A 268 -26.26 -10.05 0.14
CA ALA A 268 -26.86 -11.39 0.32
C ALA A 268 -28.25 -11.53 -0.34
N MET A 269 -28.84 -10.47 -0.88
CA MET A 269 -30.11 -10.56 -1.58
C MET A 269 -29.90 -11.13 -2.99
N PRO A 270 -30.56 -12.25 -3.36
CA PRO A 270 -30.52 -12.78 -4.71
C PRO A 270 -31.05 -11.73 -5.70
N LEU A 271 -30.39 -11.60 -6.85
CA LEU A 271 -30.92 -10.83 -7.98
C LEU A 271 -32.23 -11.49 -8.42
N GLU A 272 -33.35 -10.79 -8.28
CA GLU A 272 -34.59 -11.25 -8.87
C GLU A 272 -34.41 -11.43 -10.37
N PRO A 273 -34.81 -12.58 -10.94
CA PRO A 273 -34.76 -12.79 -12.40
C PRO A 273 -35.77 -11.86 -13.07
N ARG A 274 -35.29 -11.07 -14.02
CA ARG A 274 -36.11 -10.32 -14.98
C ARG A 274 -36.55 -11.21 -16.13
#